data_14895168484d3507af7eb10da11afd2a
#
_entry.id   14895168484d3507af7eb10da11afd2a
#
_cell.length_a   1.000
_cell.length_b   1.000
_cell.length_c   1.000
_cell.angle_alpha   90.00
_cell.angle_beta   90.00
_cell.angle_gamma   90.00
#
_symmetry.space_group_name_H-M   'P 1'
#
loop_
_entity.id
_entity.type
_entity.pdbx_description
1 polymer ?
#
loop_
_entity_poly.entity_id
_entity_poly.type
_entity_poly.pdbx_seq_one_letter_code
_entity_poly.pdbx_strand_id
1 'polypeptide(L)'
;DKLKREIKENIFNVPSEYEIVQDEIIQRITKIGGSLNIKNADDKKAVKLNKQVVLSDDFKELWERIKYKTTYKVNFDEDKLVEECARQISINGTVGKIKYLYSKATNKITKVGVEIDENTIKNEFSDCNIIDYKLPDIVTYLQNETNLTRKNIVDILIKSKKLESFKNNPQKFIDICVNIIKKTMNLFIVDGITYQKLGNEYYYSQELFEENELFGYLSKNMYLNKENKSLYDYTIYDSNIEESFAKSFNENDNVKLFTKLPSWFKIDTPLGTYNPDWAVLIEKDNSEKLYFVVESKGADLGLDLRTAENAKIDCGKKHFEAIKTGINLVQSNSYKNFIDKI
;
A
#
# COMPACT_ATOMS: atom_id res chain seq x y z
N ASP A 1 9.53 -20.50 -0.95
CA ASP A 1 9.39 -20.31 -2.41
C ASP A 1 8.84 -21.54 -3.14
N LYS A 2 9.28 -22.77 -2.80
CA LYS A 2 8.77 -24.02 -3.39
C LYS A 2 7.25 -24.17 -3.11
N LEU A 3 6.82 -24.04 -1.86
CA LEU A 3 5.43 -24.17 -1.45
C LEU A 3 4.51 -23.12 -2.11
N LYS A 4 4.98 -21.86 -2.25
CA LYS A 4 4.25 -20.81 -2.96
C LYS A 4 4.05 -21.12 -4.43
N ARG A 5 5.06 -21.68 -5.08
CA ARG A 5 4.99 -22.10 -6.46
C ARG A 5 4.03 -23.28 -6.63
N GLU A 6 4.11 -24.26 -5.76
CA GLU A 6 3.24 -25.44 -5.77
C GLU A 6 1.76 -25.09 -5.54
N ILE A 7 1.47 -24.08 -4.71
CA ILE A 7 0.11 -23.56 -4.52
C ILE A 7 -0.37 -22.80 -5.77
N LYS A 8 0.48 -21.91 -6.35
CA LYS A 8 0.13 -21.14 -7.56
C LYS A 8 -0.04 -22.02 -8.80
N GLU A 9 0.68 -23.12 -8.90
CA GLU A 9 0.64 -24.07 -10.02
C GLU A 9 -0.44 -25.16 -9.83
N ASN A 10 -1.31 -25.03 -8.81
CA ASN A 10 -2.34 -26.02 -8.44
C ASN A 10 -1.80 -27.44 -8.22
N ILE A 11 -0.51 -27.59 -7.92
CA ILE A 11 0.12 -28.88 -7.59
C ILE A 11 -0.32 -29.33 -6.20
N PHE A 12 -0.64 -28.38 -5.31
CA PHE A 12 -1.30 -28.65 -4.04
C PHE A 12 -2.81 -28.60 -4.29
N ASN A 13 -3.47 -29.74 -4.11
CA ASN A 13 -4.93 -29.83 -4.24
C ASN A 13 -5.59 -29.11 -3.06
N VAL A 14 -5.75 -27.78 -3.20
CA VAL A 14 -6.53 -27.00 -2.24
C VAL A 14 -7.99 -27.34 -2.53
N PRO A 15 -8.76 -27.88 -1.59
CA PRO A 15 -10.18 -28.12 -1.81
C PRO A 15 -10.85 -26.87 -2.33
N SER A 16 -11.77 -26.98 -3.28
CA SER A 16 -12.45 -25.86 -3.94
C SER A 16 -13.12 -24.86 -2.98
N GLU A 17 -13.47 -25.32 -1.80
CA GLU A 17 -14.00 -24.51 -0.70
C GLU A 17 -12.98 -23.51 -0.10
N TYR A 18 -11.68 -23.70 -0.33
CA TYR A 18 -10.58 -22.83 0.13
C TYR A 18 -9.95 -22.01 -1.00
N GLU A 19 -10.40 -22.14 -2.24
CA GLU A 19 -9.89 -21.32 -3.35
C GLU A 19 -10.06 -19.82 -3.08
N ILE A 20 -11.14 -19.43 -2.39
CA ILE A 20 -11.42 -18.03 -2.01
C ILE A 20 -10.37 -17.47 -1.03
N VAL A 21 -9.73 -18.32 -0.24
CA VAL A 21 -8.71 -17.91 0.76
C VAL A 21 -7.28 -18.25 0.31
N GLN A 22 -7.09 -18.71 -0.91
CA GLN A 22 -5.78 -19.09 -1.44
C GLN A 22 -4.77 -17.93 -1.38
N ASP A 23 -5.19 -16.71 -1.72
CA ASP A 23 -4.34 -15.53 -1.64
C ASP A 23 -3.99 -15.16 -0.20
N GLU A 24 -4.92 -15.33 0.74
CA GLU A 24 -4.67 -15.11 2.16
C GLU A 24 -3.70 -16.15 2.74
N ILE A 25 -3.83 -17.41 2.33
CA ILE A 25 -2.89 -18.49 2.68
C ILE A 25 -1.50 -18.17 2.14
N ILE A 26 -1.38 -17.74 0.89
CA ILE A 26 -0.11 -17.34 0.28
C ILE A 26 0.50 -16.14 1.02
N GLN A 27 -0.30 -15.15 1.42
CA GLN A 27 0.16 -14.01 2.23
C GLN A 27 0.64 -14.44 3.62
N ARG A 28 -0.08 -15.34 4.30
CA ARG A 28 0.34 -15.88 5.62
C ARG A 28 1.60 -16.71 5.49
N ILE A 29 1.73 -17.58 4.48
CA ILE A 29 2.95 -18.32 4.19
C ILE A 29 4.10 -17.36 3.88
N THR A 30 3.84 -16.25 3.20
CA THR A 30 4.84 -15.23 2.92
C THR A 30 5.30 -14.50 4.20
N LYS A 31 4.39 -14.26 5.14
CA LYS A 31 4.73 -13.68 6.45
C LYS A 31 5.48 -14.65 7.36
N ILE A 32 5.10 -15.93 7.36
CA ILE A 32 5.73 -16.97 8.20
C ILE A 32 7.08 -17.41 7.59
N GLY A 33 7.13 -17.56 6.27
CA GLY A 33 8.34 -17.84 5.51
C GLY A 33 9.11 -16.58 5.14
N GLY A 34 8.96 -15.50 5.91
CA GLY A 34 9.76 -14.29 5.75
C GLY A 34 11.19 -14.74 5.54
N SER A 35 11.69 -14.62 4.32
CA SER A 35 13.08 -14.95 4.04
C SER A 35 13.88 -14.19 5.09
N LEU A 36 14.53 -14.91 5.98
CA LEU A 36 15.62 -14.35 6.75
C LEU A 36 16.53 -13.72 5.71
N ASN A 37 16.42 -12.40 5.58
CA ASN A 37 17.17 -11.63 4.62
C ASN A 37 18.59 -11.54 5.18
N ILE A 38 19.28 -12.72 5.17
CA ILE A 38 20.67 -12.84 5.61
C ILE A 38 21.47 -11.97 4.65
N LYS A 39 21.90 -10.84 5.15
CA LYS A 39 22.75 -9.88 4.43
C LYS A 39 24.20 -10.24 4.78
N ASN A 40 25.04 -10.41 3.75
CA ASN A 40 26.47 -10.56 3.99
C ASN A 40 27.02 -9.20 4.41
N ALA A 41 27.67 -9.15 5.57
CA ALA A 41 28.26 -7.91 6.10
C ALA A 41 29.36 -7.37 5.15
N ASP A 42 30.07 -8.26 4.46
CA ASP A 42 31.13 -7.88 3.49
C ASP A 42 30.59 -7.18 2.25
N ASP A 43 29.28 -7.36 1.93
CA ASP A 43 28.63 -6.69 0.81
C ASP A 43 28.09 -5.29 1.19
N LYS A 44 28.17 -4.91 2.47
CA LYS A 44 27.72 -3.59 2.92
C LYS A 44 28.63 -2.51 2.37
N LYS A 45 28.06 -1.57 1.61
CA LYS A 45 28.79 -0.45 1.02
C LYS A 45 28.09 0.87 1.33
N ALA A 46 28.89 1.87 1.70
CA ALA A 46 28.45 3.26 1.77
C ALA A 46 28.31 3.83 0.36
N VAL A 47 27.22 4.53 0.12
CA VAL A 47 26.96 5.24 -1.14
C VAL A 47 27.64 6.61 -1.09
N LYS A 48 28.34 6.98 -2.14
CA LYS A 48 29.05 8.25 -2.22
C LYS A 48 28.22 9.29 -2.96
N LEU A 49 28.13 10.48 -2.38
CA LEU A 49 27.49 11.62 -3.00
C LEU A 49 28.36 12.16 -4.16
N ASN A 50 27.74 12.38 -5.32
CA ASN A 50 28.38 13.02 -6.46
C ASN A 50 28.27 14.55 -6.34
N LYS A 51 29.31 15.17 -5.78
CA LYS A 51 29.32 16.61 -5.55
C LYS A 51 29.14 17.45 -6.82
N GLN A 52 29.59 16.97 -7.98
CA GLN A 52 29.42 17.69 -9.25
C GLN A 52 27.95 17.77 -9.64
N VAL A 53 27.21 16.68 -9.46
CA VAL A 53 25.77 16.65 -9.74
C VAL A 53 24.99 17.50 -8.74
N VAL A 54 25.32 17.43 -7.46
CA VAL A 54 24.67 18.24 -6.40
C VAL A 54 24.84 19.74 -6.66
N LEU A 55 25.99 20.15 -7.19
CA LEU A 55 26.26 21.55 -7.50
C LEU A 55 25.79 21.98 -8.90
N SER A 56 25.32 21.06 -9.73
CA SER A 56 24.84 21.35 -11.08
C SER A 56 23.57 22.22 -11.06
N ASP A 57 23.40 23.00 -12.10
CA ASP A 57 22.19 23.84 -12.25
C ASP A 57 20.96 22.97 -12.44
N ASP A 58 21.07 21.83 -13.13
CA ASP A 58 19.96 20.88 -13.32
C ASP A 58 19.42 20.36 -12.00
N PHE A 59 20.31 20.00 -11.05
CA PHE A 59 19.85 19.55 -9.74
C PHE A 59 19.26 20.68 -8.91
N LYS A 60 19.88 21.86 -8.94
CA LYS A 60 19.34 23.03 -8.23
C LYS A 60 17.95 23.40 -8.73
N GLU A 61 17.73 23.42 -10.04
CA GLU A 61 16.42 23.68 -10.63
C GLU A 61 15.39 22.61 -10.22
N LEU A 62 15.73 21.34 -10.29
CA LEU A 62 14.87 20.24 -9.87
C LEU A 62 14.50 20.38 -8.37
N TRP A 63 15.53 20.64 -7.54
CA TRP A 63 15.34 20.77 -6.09
C TRP A 63 14.48 21.99 -5.72
N GLU A 64 14.72 23.13 -6.35
CA GLU A 64 13.88 24.33 -6.16
C GLU A 64 12.39 24.07 -6.43
N ARG A 65 12.08 23.11 -7.28
CA ARG A 65 10.69 22.79 -7.62
C ARG A 65 10.00 21.88 -6.61
N ILE A 66 10.75 21.07 -5.84
CA ILE A 66 10.17 20.06 -4.95
C ILE A 66 10.38 20.34 -3.47
N LYS A 67 11.34 21.15 -3.09
CA LYS A 67 11.83 21.30 -1.70
C LYS A 67 10.83 21.90 -0.72
N TYR A 68 9.80 22.60 -1.17
CA TYR A 68 8.93 23.38 -0.31
C TYR A 68 7.97 22.52 0.51
N LYS A 69 7.79 22.94 1.76
CA LYS A 69 6.84 22.32 2.69
C LYS A 69 5.47 22.97 2.54
N THR A 70 4.43 22.20 2.80
CA THR A 70 3.05 22.66 2.84
C THR A 70 2.39 22.30 4.15
N THR A 71 1.33 23.01 4.47
CA THR A 71 0.32 22.58 5.44
C THR A 71 -0.95 22.20 4.69
N TYR A 72 -1.82 21.45 5.34
CA TYR A 72 -3.08 21.05 4.73
C TYR A 72 -4.27 21.30 5.65
N LYS A 73 -5.44 21.43 5.03
CA LYS A 73 -6.74 21.45 5.68
C LYS A 73 -7.63 20.42 4.99
N VAL A 74 -8.35 19.64 5.78
CA VAL A 74 -9.35 18.71 5.26
C VAL A 74 -10.74 19.25 5.60
N ASN A 75 -11.60 19.32 4.61
CA ASN A 75 -12.98 19.78 4.78
C ASN A 75 -13.89 18.89 3.91
N PHE A 76 -14.71 18.10 4.56
CA PHE A 76 -15.71 17.26 3.89
C PHE A 76 -17.03 17.28 4.67
N ASP A 77 -18.10 16.93 3.98
CA ASP A 77 -19.45 16.86 4.51
C ASP A 77 -19.66 15.51 5.21
N GLU A 78 -19.80 15.53 6.53
CA GLU A 78 -19.99 14.31 7.34
C GLU A 78 -21.30 13.59 7.00
N ASP A 79 -22.37 14.31 6.68
CA ASP A 79 -23.65 13.70 6.35
C ASP A 79 -23.55 12.91 5.03
N LYS A 80 -22.85 13.47 4.03
CA LYS A 80 -22.56 12.76 2.77
C LYS A 80 -21.68 11.55 2.98
N LEU A 81 -20.69 11.64 3.86
CA LEU A 81 -19.86 10.48 4.22
C LEU A 81 -20.71 9.36 4.81
N VAL A 82 -21.58 9.68 5.77
CA VAL A 82 -22.51 8.72 6.41
C VAL A 82 -23.42 8.07 5.35
N GLU A 83 -23.99 8.87 4.45
CA GLU A 83 -24.87 8.37 3.39
C GLU A 83 -24.14 7.43 2.44
N GLU A 84 -22.92 7.80 2.01
CA GLU A 84 -22.14 6.96 1.10
C GLU A 84 -21.67 5.67 1.75
N CYS A 85 -21.21 5.71 3.02
CA CYS A 85 -20.87 4.52 3.78
C CYS A 85 -22.08 3.57 3.91
N ALA A 86 -23.24 4.10 4.25
CA ALA A 86 -24.47 3.32 4.39
C ALA A 86 -24.89 2.71 3.05
N ARG A 87 -24.78 3.46 1.95
CA ARG A 87 -25.04 2.98 0.59
C ARG A 87 -24.12 1.82 0.21
N GLN A 88 -22.83 1.96 0.46
CA GLN A 88 -21.84 0.91 0.15
C GLN A 88 -22.07 -0.36 0.97
N ILE A 89 -22.38 -0.21 2.26
CA ILE A 89 -22.73 -1.35 3.12
C ILE A 89 -24.05 -1.99 2.66
N SER A 90 -25.02 -1.20 2.22
CA SER A 90 -26.28 -1.74 1.67
C SER A 90 -26.05 -2.65 0.45
N ILE A 91 -25.08 -2.32 -0.40
CA ILE A 91 -24.74 -3.09 -1.59
C ILE A 91 -23.90 -4.31 -1.23
N ASN A 92 -22.84 -4.13 -0.44
CA ASN A 92 -21.80 -5.13 -0.23
C ASN A 92 -21.87 -5.86 1.12
N GLY A 93 -22.72 -5.40 2.04
CA GLY A 93 -22.80 -5.89 3.43
C GLY A 93 -23.66 -7.15 3.63
N THR A 94 -24.03 -7.85 2.56
CA THR A 94 -24.78 -9.10 2.70
C THR A 94 -23.87 -10.23 3.10
N VAL A 95 -24.13 -10.85 4.24
CA VAL A 95 -23.34 -11.94 4.80
C VAL A 95 -24.23 -13.16 5.07
N GLY A 96 -23.79 -14.32 4.60
CA GLY A 96 -24.45 -15.59 4.89
C GLY A 96 -24.22 -16.06 6.32
N LYS A 97 -25.00 -17.05 6.75
CA LYS A 97 -24.87 -17.68 8.07
C LYS A 97 -23.52 -18.39 8.19
N ILE A 98 -23.00 -18.44 9.42
CA ILE A 98 -21.84 -19.26 9.75
C ILE A 98 -22.23 -20.73 9.56
N LYS A 99 -21.39 -21.46 8.83
CA LYS A 99 -21.49 -22.91 8.69
C LYS A 99 -20.36 -23.57 9.45
N TYR A 100 -20.66 -24.61 10.19
CA TYR A 100 -19.63 -25.46 10.78
C TYR A 100 -19.63 -26.81 10.10
N LEU A 101 -18.42 -27.31 9.88
CA LEU A 101 -18.18 -28.63 9.36
C LEU A 101 -18.03 -29.59 10.54
N TYR A 102 -18.84 -30.62 10.61
CA TYR A 102 -18.65 -31.69 11.55
C TYR A 102 -18.43 -33.01 10.82
N SER A 103 -17.51 -33.81 11.36
CA SER A 103 -17.20 -35.11 10.80
C SER A 103 -17.72 -36.19 11.74
N LYS A 104 -18.48 -37.12 11.20
CA LYS A 104 -18.89 -38.35 11.88
C LYS A 104 -18.07 -39.49 11.33
N ALA A 105 -17.55 -40.34 12.21
CA ALA A 105 -16.90 -41.53 11.85
C ALA A 105 -17.37 -42.71 12.76
N THR A 106 -17.35 -43.88 12.23
CA THR A 106 -17.60 -45.08 13.02
C THR A 106 -16.31 -45.61 13.60
N ASN A 107 -16.29 -45.86 14.91
CA ASN A 107 -15.12 -46.45 15.55
C ASN A 107 -15.24 -47.97 15.49
N LYS A 108 -14.12 -48.63 15.14
CA LYS A 108 -13.97 -50.08 15.26
C LYS A 108 -13.15 -50.41 16.50
N ILE A 109 -13.70 -51.28 17.35
CA ILE A 109 -12.95 -51.82 18.50
C ILE A 109 -12.15 -53.00 18.00
N THR A 110 -10.83 -52.88 18.03
CA THR A 110 -9.89 -53.94 17.67
C THR A 110 -9.24 -54.54 18.93
N LYS A 111 -8.54 -55.65 18.79
CA LYS A 111 -7.79 -56.28 19.94
C LYS A 111 -6.65 -55.39 20.45
N VAL A 112 -6.28 -54.34 19.68
CA VAL A 112 -5.15 -53.45 19.97
C VAL A 112 -5.66 -52.08 20.50
N GLY A 113 -6.95 -51.73 20.30
CA GLY A 113 -7.53 -50.49 20.73
C GLY A 113 -8.73 -50.05 19.87
N VAL A 114 -9.08 -48.79 19.96
CA VAL A 114 -10.15 -48.19 19.16
C VAL A 114 -9.52 -47.51 17.94
N GLU A 115 -9.95 -47.89 16.76
CA GLU A 115 -9.52 -47.29 15.49
C GLU A 115 -10.70 -46.60 14.81
N ILE A 116 -10.42 -45.50 14.13
CA ILE A 116 -11.43 -44.78 13.31
C ILE A 116 -11.51 -45.52 11.96
N ASP A 117 -12.71 -45.91 11.56
CA ASP A 117 -12.93 -46.45 10.22
C ASP A 117 -13.00 -45.29 9.22
N GLU A 118 -11.86 -44.99 8.57
CA GLU A 118 -11.70 -43.90 7.62
C GLU A 118 -12.71 -43.95 6.47
N ASN A 119 -13.18 -45.16 6.08
CA ASN A 119 -14.17 -45.31 5.02
C ASN A 119 -15.58 -44.85 5.44
N THR A 120 -15.79 -44.62 6.73
CA THR A 120 -17.08 -44.18 7.30
C THR A 120 -17.13 -42.65 7.61
N ILE A 121 -16.05 -41.93 7.35
CA ILE A 121 -16.00 -40.48 7.61
C ILE A 121 -16.99 -39.76 6.70
N LYS A 122 -18.00 -39.16 7.30
CA LYS A 122 -18.95 -38.28 6.61
C LYS A 122 -18.79 -36.88 7.12
N ASN A 123 -18.56 -35.95 6.19
CA ASN A 123 -18.47 -34.54 6.47
C ASN A 123 -19.83 -33.88 6.14
N GLU A 124 -20.43 -33.24 7.11
CA GLU A 124 -21.69 -32.55 6.93
C GLU A 124 -21.57 -31.08 7.35
N PHE A 125 -22.12 -30.18 6.53
CA PHE A 125 -22.22 -28.78 6.89
C PHE A 125 -23.56 -28.51 7.57
N SER A 126 -23.52 -27.78 8.67
CA SER A 126 -24.73 -27.35 9.36
C SER A 126 -24.67 -25.85 9.62
N ASP A 127 -25.79 -25.17 9.43
CA ASP A 127 -25.89 -23.75 9.75
C ASP A 127 -25.82 -23.55 11.27
N CYS A 128 -24.95 -22.61 11.67
CA CYS A 128 -24.88 -22.21 13.08
C CYS A 128 -26.04 -21.24 13.40
N ASN A 129 -26.91 -21.63 14.31
CA ASN A 129 -27.91 -20.70 14.85
C ASN A 129 -27.27 -19.91 15.99
N ILE A 130 -26.96 -18.64 15.74
CA ILE A 130 -26.25 -17.72 16.68
C ILE A 130 -27.17 -17.27 17.84
N ILE A 131 -28.37 -17.82 17.95
CA ILE A 131 -29.37 -17.40 18.94
C ILE A 131 -28.85 -17.46 20.38
N ASP A 132 -27.87 -18.30 20.67
CA ASP A 132 -27.28 -18.51 22.00
C ASP A 132 -26.02 -17.72 22.29
N TYR A 133 -25.52 -16.92 21.34
CA TYR A 133 -24.28 -16.13 21.52
C TYR A 133 -24.58 -14.65 21.74
N LYS A 134 -23.91 -14.06 22.75
CA LYS A 134 -23.93 -12.62 22.94
C LYS A 134 -23.26 -11.95 21.75
N LEU A 135 -23.99 -11.13 21.00
CA LEU A 135 -23.46 -10.37 19.90
C LEU A 135 -22.38 -9.39 20.40
N PRO A 136 -21.24 -9.22 19.67
CA PRO A 136 -20.22 -8.24 20.02
C PRO A 136 -20.77 -6.80 19.88
N ASP A 137 -20.17 -5.85 20.62
CA ASP A 137 -20.50 -4.43 20.48
C ASP A 137 -19.86 -3.88 19.18
N ILE A 138 -20.59 -4.00 18.08
CA ILE A 138 -20.19 -3.52 16.75
C ILE A 138 -19.92 -2.01 16.75
N VAL A 139 -20.66 -1.22 17.53
CA VAL A 139 -20.51 0.24 17.50
C VAL A 139 -19.18 0.65 18.12
N THR A 140 -18.82 0.08 19.27
CA THR A 140 -17.53 0.33 19.90
C THR A 140 -16.38 -0.18 19.03
N TYR A 141 -16.52 -1.35 18.40
CA TYR A 141 -15.49 -1.88 17.50
C TYR A 141 -15.26 -0.95 16.30
N LEU A 142 -16.31 -0.55 15.60
CA LEU A 142 -16.22 0.35 14.46
C LEU A 142 -15.66 1.73 14.86
N GLN A 143 -16.02 2.24 16.04
CA GLN A 143 -15.49 3.49 16.55
C GLN A 143 -13.98 3.44 16.74
N ASN A 144 -13.47 2.38 17.34
CA ASN A 144 -12.02 2.22 17.57
C ASN A 144 -11.25 2.06 16.25
N GLU A 145 -11.85 1.40 15.26
CA GLU A 145 -11.21 1.14 13.98
C GLU A 145 -11.26 2.31 12.98
N THR A 146 -12.26 3.19 13.10
CA THR A 146 -12.52 4.23 12.09
C THR A 146 -12.41 5.65 12.62
N ASN A 147 -12.33 5.85 13.94
CA ASN A 147 -12.33 7.16 14.59
C ASN A 147 -13.59 8.01 14.30
N LEU A 148 -14.64 7.40 13.77
CA LEU A 148 -15.93 8.10 13.59
C LEU A 148 -16.66 8.26 14.94
N THR A 149 -17.52 9.26 15.01
CA THR A 149 -18.38 9.43 16.20
C THR A 149 -19.37 8.27 16.32
N ARG A 150 -19.76 7.94 17.57
CA ARG A 150 -20.77 6.92 17.83
C ARG A 150 -22.06 7.18 17.06
N LYS A 151 -22.48 8.44 16.96
CA LYS A 151 -23.67 8.86 16.21
C LYS A 151 -23.55 8.47 14.73
N ASN A 152 -22.46 8.87 14.08
CA ASN A 152 -22.24 8.57 12.66
C ASN A 152 -22.24 7.07 12.38
N ILE A 153 -21.63 6.26 13.26
CA ILE A 153 -21.64 4.80 13.13
C ILE A 153 -23.03 4.22 13.22
N VAL A 154 -23.81 4.66 14.22
CA VAL A 154 -25.20 4.20 14.38
C VAL A 154 -26.04 4.58 13.16
N ASP A 155 -25.89 5.82 12.66
CA ASP A 155 -26.59 6.30 11.48
C ASP A 155 -26.23 5.48 10.23
N ILE A 156 -24.93 5.16 10.02
CA ILE A 156 -24.45 4.30 8.94
C ILE A 156 -25.11 2.93 9.02
N LEU A 157 -25.08 2.29 10.19
CA LEU A 157 -25.61 0.95 10.37
C LEU A 157 -27.13 0.89 10.14
N ILE A 158 -27.88 1.86 10.66
CA ILE A 158 -29.35 1.94 10.49
C ILE A 158 -29.69 2.20 9.02
N LYS A 159 -29.06 3.21 8.39
CA LYS A 159 -29.32 3.58 7.00
C LYS A 159 -28.92 2.46 6.01
N SER A 160 -27.94 1.62 6.35
CA SER A 160 -27.51 0.49 5.51
C SER A 160 -28.59 -0.58 5.34
N LYS A 161 -29.51 -0.73 6.30
CA LYS A 161 -30.56 -1.77 6.34
C LYS A 161 -30.00 -3.21 6.27
N LYS A 162 -28.77 -3.45 6.75
CA LYS A 162 -28.09 -4.76 6.69
C LYS A 162 -27.79 -5.39 8.04
N LEU A 163 -28.44 -4.93 9.11
CA LEU A 163 -28.23 -5.46 10.47
C LEU A 163 -28.54 -6.96 10.62
N GLU A 164 -29.40 -7.53 9.75
CA GLU A 164 -29.62 -8.98 9.74
C GLU A 164 -28.36 -9.76 9.33
N SER A 165 -27.53 -9.19 8.45
CA SER A 165 -26.22 -9.77 8.09
C SER A 165 -25.27 -9.84 9.29
N PHE A 166 -25.34 -8.87 10.20
CA PHE A 166 -24.59 -8.90 11.46
C PHE A 166 -24.98 -10.10 12.33
N LYS A 167 -26.27 -10.44 12.42
CA LYS A 167 -26.72 -11.62 13.14
C LYS A 167 -26.28 -12.93 12.49
N ASN A 168 -26.15 -12.96 11.18
CA ASN A 168 -25.73 -14.16 10.45
C ASN A 168 -24.26 -14.51 10.68
N ASN A 169 -23.36 -13.51 10.65
CA ASN A 169 -21.93 -13.67 10.89
C ASN A 169 -21.35 -12.33 11.38
N PRO A 170 -21.30 -12.12 12.70
CA PRO A 170 -20.90 -10.84 13.28
C PRO A 170 -19.52 -10.39 12.84
N GLN A 171 -18.52 -11.26 12.91
CA GLN A 171 -17.12 -10.90 12.57
C GLN A 171 -16.99 -10.49 11.11
N LYS A 172 -17.50 -11.31 10.20
CA LYS A 172 -17.43 -11.01 8.76
C LYS A 172 -18.14 -9.71 8.40
N PHE A 173 -19.28 -9.45 9.03
CA PHE A 173 -20.01 -8.20 8.81
C PHE A 173 -19.24 -6.99 9.34
N ILE A 174 -18.63 -7.10 10.53
CA ILE A 174 -17.77 -6.06 11.10
C ILE A 174 -16.59 -5.75 10.16
N ASP A 175 -15.88 -6.78 9.68
CA ASP A 175 -14.74 -6.62 8.78
C ASP A 175 -15.14 -5.91 7.49
N ILE A 176 -16.27 -6.29 6.89
CA ILE A 176 -16.82 -5.62 5.70
C ILE A 176 -17.13 -4.14 6.00
N CYS A 177 -17.78 -3.85 7.14
CA CYS A 177 -18.11 -2.47 7.53
C CYS A 177 -16.83 -1.64 7.74
N VAL A 178 -15.82 -2.17 8.45
CA VAL A 178 -14.54 -1.49 8.65
C VAL A 178 -13.90 -1.13 7.32
N ASN A 179 -13.80 -2.10 6.41
CA ASN A 179 -13.15 -1.91 5.11
C ASN A 179 -13.89 -0.88 4.26
N ILE A 180 -15.22 -0.96 4.20
CA ILE A 180 -16.04 0.01 3.46
C ILE A 180 -15.88 1.41 4.03
N ILE A 181 -16.01 1.57 5.36
CA ILE A 181 -15.93 2.88 6.02
C ILE A 181 -14.54 3.49 5.80
N LYS A 182 -13.46 2.74 6.07
CA LYS A 182 -12.07 3.21 5.86
C LYS A 182 -11.83 3.63 4.40
N LYS A 183 -12.28 2.82 3.45
CA LYS A 183 -12.15 3.13 2.01
C LYS A 183 -12.89 4.40 1.63
N THR A 184 -14.14 4.54 2.09
CA THR A 184 -14.96 5.71 1.80
C THR A 184 -14.37 6.96 2.44
N MET A 185 -13.92 6.88 3.71
CA MET A 185 -13.24 7.98 4.39
C MET A 185 -12.00 8.45 3.63
N ASN A 186 -11.18 7.52 3.15
CA ASN A 186 -9.97 7.88 2.39
C ASN A 186 -10.32 8.69 1.12
N LEU A 187 -11.39 8.32 0.42
CA LEU A 187 -11.86 9.08 -0.75
C LEU A 187 -12.33 10.49 -0.35
N PHE A 188 -13.13 10.62 0.70
CA PHE A 188 -13.60 11.92 1.20
C PHE A 188 -12.47 12.81 1.70
N ILE A 189 -11.45 12.22 2.33
CA ILE A 189 -10.23 12.93 2.75
C ILE A 189 -9.49 13.47 1.52
N VAL A 190 -9.27 12.62 0.52
CA VAL A 190 -8.58 13.01 -0.72
C VAL A 190 -9.35 14.10 -1.45
N ASP A 191 -10.66 13.98 -1.57
CA ASP A 191 -11.48 15.00 -2.26
C ASP A 191 -11.51 16.33 -1.50
N GLY A 192 -11.59 16.25 -0.17
CA GLY A 192 -11.71 17.43 0.71
C GLY A 192 -10.40 18.08 1.13
N ILE A 193 -9.24 17.48 0.83
CA ILE A 193 -7.94 18.03 1.24
C ILE A 193 -7.54 19.22 0.35
N THR A 194 -7.05 20.25 0.99
CA THR A 194 -6.45 21.42 0.33
C THR A 194 -5.10 21.69 0.95
N TYR A 195 -4.07 21.77 0.14
CA TYR A 195 -2.73 22.13 0.56
C TYR A 195 -2.47 23.62 0.36
N GLN A 196 -1.67 24.18 1.25
CA GLN A 196 -1.17 25.54 1.14
C GLN A 196 0.33 25.53 1.37
N LYS A 197 1.10 26.14 0.46
CA LYS A 197 2.54 26.33 0.61
C LYS A 197 2.78 27.15 1.88
N LEU A 198 3.64 26.67 2.76
CA LEU A 198 4.23 27.45 3.84
C LEU A 198 5.14 28.52 3.24
N GLY A 199 5.49 29.56 3.94
CA GLY A 199 6.36 30.61 3.40
C GLY A 199 7.62 30.05 2.70
N ASN A 200 8.32 30.87 1.94
CA ASN A 200 9.51 30.45 1.19
C ASN A 200 10.67 30.02 2.09
N GLU A 201 10.61 30.31 3.37
CA GLU A 201 11.55 29.91 4.41
C GLU A 201 11.35 28.46 4.89
N TYR A 202 10.20 27.84 4.59
CA TYR A 202 9.90 26.47 5.00
C TYR A 202 10.17 25.48 3.86
N TYR A 203 11.37 24.91 3.86
CA TYR A 203 11.81 23.96 2.82
C TYR A 203 12.72 22.88 3.41
N TYR A 204 12.99 21.86 2.62
CA TYR A 204 14.02 20.87 2.89
C TYR A 204 15.36 21.41 2.38
N SER A 205 16.35 21.52 3.28
CA SER A 205 17.71 21.96 2.88
C SER A 205 18.39 20.93 2.01
N GLN A 206 19.10 21.38 1.01
CA GLN A 206 19.95 20.54 0.15
C GLN A 206 21.10 19.90 0.95
N GLU A 207 21.55 20.51 2.03
CA GLU A 207 22.60 20.01 2.92
C GLU A 207 22.26 18.67 3.57
N LEU A 208 20.96 18.35 3.70
CA LEU A 208 20.51 17.06 4.21
C LEU A 208 20.95 15.87 3.37
N PHE A 209 21.30 16.06 2.09
CA PHE A 209 21.88 15.00 1.27
C PHE A 209 23.32 14.67 1.67
N GLU A 210 24.06 15.63 2.22
CA GLU A 210 25.44 15.44 2.70
C GLU A 210 25.49 14.86 4.11
N GLU A 211 24.52 15.19 4.96
CA GLU A 211 24.50 14.80 6.37
C GLU A 211 24.10 13.34 6.59
N ASN A 212 23.39 12.75 5.64
CA ASN A 212 22.86 11.41 5.78
C ASN A 212 23.67 10.38 5.02
N GLU A 213 24.40 9.52 5.74
CA GLU A 213 25.08 8.37 5.13
C GLU A 213 24.08 7.31 4.69
N LEU A 214 24.15 6.93 3.42
CA LEU A 214 23.35 5.85 2.85
C LEU A 214 24.18 4.58 2.71
N PHE A 215 23.62 3.45 3.12
CA PHE A 215 24.25 2.13 3.01
C PHE A 215 23.35 1.15 2.27
N GLY A 216 23.93 0.43 1.34
CA GLY A 216 23.26 -0.67 0.65
C GLY A 216 24.10 -1.95 0.69
N TYR A 217 23.62 -2.97 0.02
CA TYR A 217 24.29 -4.26 -0.13
C TYR A 217 24.46 -4.55 -1.63
N LEU A 218 25.70 -4.61 -2.10
CA LEU A 218 26.04 -4.70 -3.52
C LEU A 218 25.35 -5.84 -4.26
N SER A 219 25.24 -7.00 -3.62
CA SER A 219 24.63 -8.19 -4.22
C SER A 219 23.12 -8.22 -4.19
N LYS A 220 22.45 -7.23 -3.54
CA LYS A 220 21.02 -7.34 -3.24
C LYS A 220 20.17 -6.15 -3.66
N ASN A 221 20.63 -4.93 -3.40
CA ASN A 221 19.78 -3.75 -3.52
C ASN A 221 20.52 -2.48 -3.94
N MET A 222 21.61 -2.62 -4.66
CA MET A 222 22.38 -1.49 -5.19
C MET A 222 22.54 -1.61 -6.70
N TYR A 223 22.31 -0.51 -7.39
CA TYR A 223 22.53 -0.37 -8.82
C TYR A 223 23.53 0.75 -9.07
N LEU A 224 24.60 0.46 -9.85
CA LEU A 224 25.64 1.43 -10.18
C LEU A 224 25.09 2.47 -11.18
N ASN A 225 25.15 3.73 -10.83
CA ASN A 225 24.72 4.82 -11.69
C ASN A 225 25.83 5.27 -12.65
N LYS A 226 25.44 5.77 -13.82
CA LYS A 226 26.37 6.48 -14.71
C LYS A 226 26.82 7.79 -14.06
N GLU A 227 28.05 8.18 -14.32
CA GLU A 227 28.55 9.47 -13.89
C GLU A 227 27.66 10.61 -14.40
N ASN A 228 27.42 11.59 -13.55
CA ASN A 228 26.65 12.80 -13.83
C ASN A 228 25.12 12.64 -14.06
N LYS A 229 24.54 11.44 -13.90
CA LYS A 229 23.08 11.25 -14.02
C LYS A 229 22.34 11.14 -12.69
N SER A 230 23.04 10.84 -11.59
CA SER A 230 22.41 10.70 -10.27
C SER A 230 23.24 11.37 -9.19
N LEU A 231 22.57 11.78 -8.10
CA LEU A 231 23.24 12.38 -6.94
C LEU A 231 24.21 11.43 -6.26
N TYR A 232 24.04 10.14 -6.43
CA TYR A 232 24.84 9.12 -5.79
C TYR A 232 25.47 8.17 -6.80
N ASP A 233 26.62 7.60 -6.45
CA ASP A 233 27.29 6.58 -7.27
C ASP A 233 26.48 5.30 -7.41
N TYR A 234 25.65 4.99 -6.41
CA TYR A 234 24.71 3.87 -6.44
C TYR A 234 23.30 4.31 -6.07
N THR A 235 22.33 3.71 -6.72
CA THR A 235 20.93 3.76 -6.30
C THR A 235 20.61 2.57 -5.42
N ILE A 236 20.06 2.81 -4.22
CA ILE A 236 19.55 1.77 -3.32
C ILE A 236 18.07 1.58 -3.63
N TYR A 237 17.66 0.34 -3.90
CA TYR A 237 16.28 -0.01 -4.21
C TYR A 237 15.73 -1.05 -3.23
N ASP A 238 14.43 -0.99 -2.98
CA ASP A 238 13.72 -1.88 -2.06
C ASP A 238 12.82 -2.89 -2.78
N SER A 239 12.62 -2.69 -4.09
CA SER A 239 11.79 -3.55 -4.93
C SER A 239 12.36 -3.74 -6.34
N ASN A 240 11.95 -4.82 -7.02
CA ASN A 240 12.32 -5.08 -8.42
C ASN A 240 11.81 -3.99 -9.38
N ILE A 241 10.72 -3.31 -9.01
CA ILE A 241 10.16 -2.22 -9.81
C ILE A 241 11.06 -1.00 -9.72
N GLU A 242 11.49 -0.62 -8.52
CA GLU A 242 12.45 0.45 -8.32
C GLU A 242 13.77 0.15 -9.02
N GLU A 243 14.26 -1.10 -8.99
CA GLU A 243 15.45 -1.51 -9.75
C GLU A 243 15.25 -1.27 -11.24
N SER A 244 14.09 -1.67 -11.79
CA SER A 244 13.77 -1.47 -13.20
C SER A 244 13.73 0.02 -13.58
N PHE A 245 13.16 0.86 -12.71
CA PHE A 245 13.16 2.31 -12.91
C PHE A 245 14.59 2.90 -12.87
N ALA A 246 15.40 2.51 -11.86
CA ALA A 246 16.79 2.97 -11.76
C ALA A 246 17.59 2.64 -13.03
N LYS A 247 17.46 1.40 -13.53
CA LYS A 247 18.10 0.98 -14.80
C LYS A 247 17.62 1.82 -15.98
N SER A 248 16.31 1.98 -16.11
CA SER A 248 15.72 2.71 -17.23
C SER A 248 16.10 4.19 -17.21
N PHE A 249 16.06 4.85 -16.06
CA PHE A 249 16.51 6.24 -15.92
C PHE A 249 17.99 6.40 -16.23
N ASN A 250 18.80 5.46 -15.78
CA ASN A 250 20.25 5.50 -15.99
C ASN A 250 20.65 5.28 -17.46
N GLU A 251 19.93 4.42 -18.18
CA GLU A 251 20.25 4.03 -19.55
C GLU A 251 19.69 4.99 -20.61
N ASN A 252 18.58 5.67 -20.30
CA ASN A 252 17.91 6.53 -21.28
C ASN A 252 18.57 7.92 -21.38
N ASP A 253 18.95 8.32 -22.60
CA ASP A 253 19.69 9.58 -22.83
C ASP A 253 18.84 10.84 -22.65
N ASN A 254 17.51 10.72 -22.75
CA ASN A 254 16.59 11.82 -22.46
C ASN A 254 16.50 12.13 -20.96
N VAL A 255 16.84 11.19 -20.10
CA VAL A 255 16.94 11.42 -18.65
C VAL A 255 18.28 12.09 -18.36
N LYS A 256 18.25 13.35 -17.99
CA LYS A 256 19.45 14.13 -17.65
C LYS A 256 19.87 13.95 -16.20
N LEU A 257 18.88 13.85 -15.31
CA LEU A 257 19.11 13.69 -13.89
C LEU A 257 17.99 12.87 -13.26
N PHE A 258 18.35 11.99 -12.35
CA PHE A 258 17.38 11.33 -11.48
C PHE A 258 17.97 11.09 -10.09
N THR A 259 17.12 11.01 -9.09
CA THR A 259 17.51 10.60 -7.74
C THR A 259 16.37 9.90 -7.04
N LYS A 260 16.68 8.85 -6.27
CA LYS A 260 15.73 8.33 -5.31
C LYS A 260 15.60 9.33 -4.17
N LEU A 261 14.37 9.72 -3.85
CA LEU A 261 14.12 10.67 -2.78
C LEU A 261 14.37 9.98 -1.42
N PRO A 262 15.16 10.59 -0.55
CA PRO A 262 15.51 9.98 0.72
C PRO A 262 14.32 9.95 1.68
N SER A 263 14.38 9.07 2.68
CA SER A 263 13.30 8.84 3.65
C SER A 263 12.95 10.05 4.53
N TRP A 264 13.81 11.05 4.60
CA TRP A 264 13.52 12.31 5.30
C TRP A 264 12.69 13.30 4.46
N PHE A 265 12.60 13.11 3.13
CA PHE A 265 11.71 13.89 2.27
C PHE A 265 10.28 13.37 2.42
N LYS A 266 9.50 14.00 3.27
CA LYS A 266 8.16 13.54 3.66
C LYS A 266 7.12 14.62 3.43
N ILE A 267 6.03 14.24 2.77
CA ILE A 267 4.84 15.06 2.61
C ILE A 267 3.84 14.65 3.70
N ASP A 268 3.41 15.60 4.51
CA ASP A 268 2.41 15.32 5.53
C ASP A 268 1.03 15.17 4.91
N THR A 269 0.35 14.10 5.26
CA THR A 269 -1.03 13.81 4.83
C THR A 269 -1.88 13.38 6.02
N PRO A 270 -3.21 13.54 5.95
CA PRO A 270 -4.12 13.05 7.00
C PRO A 270 -4.04 11.54 7.23
N LEU A 271 -3.50 10.81 6.25
CA LEU A 271 -3.37 9.35 6.26
C LEU A 271 -1.98 8.89 6.71
N GLY A 272 -1.17 9.80 7.23
CA GLY A 272 0.24 9.58 7.59
C GLY A 272 1.18 10.17 6.54
N THR A 273 2.47 10.15 6.83
CA THR A 273 3.48 10.72 5.93
C THR A 273 3.57 9.95 4.61
N TYR A 274 3.79 10.67 3.53
CA TYR A 274 4.05 10.14 2.19
C TYR A 274 5.46 10.53 1.76
N ASN A 275 6.23 9.56 1.26
CA ASN A 275 7.55 9.76 0.72
C ASN A 275 7.52 9.25 -0.73
N PRO A 276 7.54 10.13 -1.74
CA PRO A 276 7.61 9.70 -3.13
C PRO A 276 8.97 9.07 -3.45
N ASP A 277 9.02 8.21 -4.48
CA ASP A 277 10.21 7.41 -4.77
C ASP A 277 11.31 8.21 -5.47
N TRP A 278 10.97 8.97 -6.52
CA TRP A 278 11.96 9.56 -7.43
C TRP A 278 11.70 11.02 -7.74
N ALA A 279 12.77 11.77 -7.95
CA ALA A 279 12.76 13.04 -8.66
C ALA A 279 13.59 12.91 -9.95
N VAL A 280 13.02 13.36 -11.08
CA VAL A 280 13.57 13.11 -12.42
C VAL A 280 13.49 14.37 -13.26
N LEU A 281 14.57 14.66 -13.98
CA LEU A 281 14.64 15.66 -15.04
C LEU A 281 14.78 14.97 -16.39
N ILE A 282 13.86 15.23 -17.29
CA ILE A 282 13.85 14.74 -18.66
C ILE A 282 14.05 15.93 -19.61
N GLU A 283 14.87 15.76 -20.62
CA GLU A 283 14.99 16.70 -21.73
C GLU A 283 14.27 16.12 -22.95
N LYS A 284 13.30 16.88 -23.46
CA LYS A 284 12.54 16.53 -24.66
C LYS A 284 13.00 17.41 -25.83
N ASP A 285 13.16 16.78 -26.99
CA ASP A 285 13.52 17.47 -28.26
C ASP A 285 14.74 18.41 -28.16
N ASN A 286 15.75 18.02 -27.36
CA ASN A 286 17.01 18.72 -27.12
C ASN A 286 16.93 20.14 -26.55
N SER A 287 15.79 20.56 -26.00
CA SER A 287 15.67 21.91 -25.44
C SER A 287 14.63 22.07 -24.33
N GLU A 288 13.60 21.26 -24.26
CA GLU A 288 12.55 21.39 -23.25
C GLU A 288 12.87 20.52 -22.03
N LYS A 289 13.04 21.17 -20.88
CA LYS A 289 13.26 20.50 -19.59
C LYS A 289 11.93 20.22 -18.89
N LEU A 290 11.66 18.94 -18.65
CA LEU A 290 10.48 18.47 -17.92
C LEU A 290 10.88 17.88 -16.57
N TYR A 291 10.24 18.32 -15.50
CA TYR A 291 10.53 17.96 -14.13
C TYR A 291 9.41 17.12 -13.54
N PHE A 292 9.75 15.95 -12.98
CA PHE A 292 8.77 15.03 -12.44
C PHE A 292 9.18 14.53 -11.06
N VAL A 293 8.16 14.27 -10.23
CA VAL A 293 8.25 13.34 -9.12
C VAL A 293 7.55 12.06 -9.56
N VAL A 294 8.19 10.91 -9.37
CA VAL A 294 7.67 9.62 -9.85
C VAL A 294 7.46 8.69 -8.66
N GLU A 295 6.30 8.08 -8.62
CA GLU A 295 5.95 7.00 -7.71
C GLU A 295 5.95 5.69 -8.48
N SER A 296 6.86 4.79 -8.12
CA SER A 296 7.01 3.47 -8.74
C SER A 296 6.18 2.45 -7.98
N LYS A 297 5.07 1.95 -8.58
CA LYS A 297 4.15 1.07 -7.86
C LYS A 297 3.86 -0.23 -8.60
N GLY A 298 4.02 -1.34 -7.86
CA GLY A 298 3.65 -2.70 -8.30
C GLY A 298 2.21 -3.08 -7.99
N ALA A 299 1.80 -4.21 -8.59
CA ALA A 299 0.46 -4.78 -8.43
C ALA A 299 0.27 -5.58 -7.11
N ASP A 300 1.30 -5.76 -6.29
CA ASP A 300 1.37 -6.82 -5.27
C ASP A 300 0.80 -6.48 -3.88
N LEU A 301 0.17 -5.32 -3.71
CA LEU A 301 -0.43 -4.94 -2.42
C LEU A 301 -1.89 -5.39 -2.32
N GLY A 302 -2.28 -5.93 -1.17
CA GLY A 302 -3.68 -6.26 -0.88
C GLY A 302 -4.61 -5.05 -1.05
N LEU A 303 -5.88 -5.29 -1.38
CA LEU A 303 -6.85 -4.26 -1.75
C LEU A 303 -6.94 -3.08 -0.74
N ASP A 304 -6.86 -3.37 0.55
CA ASP A 304 -7.02 -2.34 1.60
C ASP A 304 -5.76 -1.45 1.73
N LEU A 305 -4.57 -2.07 1.72
CA LEU A 305 -3.30 -1.34 1.74
C LEU A 305 -3.14 -0.48 0.48
N ARG A 306 -3.52 -1.03 -0.68
CA ARG A 306 -3.51 -0.32 -1.97
C ARG A 306 -4.38 0.93 -1.93
N THR A 307 -5.55 0.86 -1.27
CA THR A 307 -6.46 2.01 -1.19
C THR A 307 -5.87 3.14 -0.35
N ALA A 308 -5.29 2.84 0.81
CA ALA A 308 -4.69 3.85 1.69
C ALA A 308 -3.44 4.49 1.05
N GLU A 309 -2.60 3.69 0.41
CA GLU A 309 -1.41 4.21 -0.28
C GLU A 309 -1.77 5.05 -1.51
N ASN A 310 -2.74 4.62 -2.32
CA ASN A 310 -3.21 5.44 -3.44
C ASN A 310 -3.75 6.79 -2.95
N ALA A 311 -4.49 6.80 -1.84
CA ALA A 311 -4.97 8.04 -1.24
C ALA A 311 -3.81 8.96 -0.79
N LYS A 312 -2.72 8.42 -0.25
CA LYS A 312 -1.50 9.20 0.06
C LYS A 312 -0.85 9.78 -1.20
N ILE A 313 -0.77 8.99 -2.28
CA ILE A 313 -0.24 9.46 -3.57
C ILE A 313 -1.09 10.60 -4.12
N ASP A 314 -2.41 10.49 -4.04
CA ASP A 314 -3.32 11.55 -4.50
C ASP A 314 -3.20 12.82 -3.63
N CYS A 315 -2.98 12.68 -2.32
CA CYS A 315 -2.57 13.80 -1.47
C CYS A 315 -1.24 14.41 -1.94
N GLY A 316 -0.26 13.59 -2.29
CA GLY A 316 1.02 14.04 -2.84
C GLY A 316 0.88 14.84 -4.14
N LYS A 317 -0.02 14.43 -5.05
CA LYS A 317 -0.33 15.21 -6.28
C LYS A 317 -0.83 16.59 -5.91
N LYS A 318 -1.82 16.69 -5.01
CA LYS A 318 -2.36 17.98 -4.55
C LYS A 318 -1.33 18.83 -3.82
N HIS A 319 -0.37 18.22 -3.10
CA HIS A 319 0.76 18.94 -2.52
C HIS A 319 1.60 19.62 -3.62
N PHE A 320 2.02 18.87 -4.66
CA PHE A 320 2.84 19.43 -5.74
C PHE A 320 2.09 20.47 -6.56
N GLU A 321 0.79 20.32 -6.78
CA GLU A 321 -0.06 21.35 -7.38
C GLU A 321 -0.07 22.66 -6.55
N ALA A 322 -0.14 22.53 -5.22
CA ALA A 322 -0.23 23.69 -4.32
C ALA A 322 1.07 24.49 -4.23
N ILE A 323 2.24 23.87 -4.40
CA ILE A 323 3.51 24.61 -4.40
C ILE A 323 3.73 25.42 -5.69
N LYS A 324 2.97 25.15 -6.77
CA LYS A 324 2.93 25.93 -8.03
C LYS A 324 4.30 26.12 -8.71
N THR A 325 5.16 25.13 -8.66
CA THR A 325 6.50 25.15 -9.26
C THR A 325 6.56 24.51 -10.64
N GLY A 326 5.41 24.04 -11.16
CA GLY A 326 5.34 23.37 -12.47
C GLY A 326 5.81 21.92 -12.45
N ILE A 327 6.00 21.34 -11.27
CA ILE A 327 6.34 19.92 -11.14
C ILE A 327 5.07 19.06 -11.06
N ASN A 328 5.12 17.87 -11.67
CA ASN A 328 4.02 16.92 -11.63
C ASN A 328 4.44 15.63 -10.93
N LEU A 329 3.56 15.08 -10.08
CA LEU A 329 3.71 13.74 -9.53
C LEU A 329 3.03 12.72 -10.43
N VAL A 330 3.81 11.79 -10.99
CA VAL A 330 3.33 10.75 -11.89
C VAL A 330 3.48 9.39 -11.23
N GLN A 331 2.36 8.69 -11.07
CA GLN A 331 2.36 7.29 -10.63
C GLN A 331 2.49 6.37 -11.83
N SER A 332 3.45 5.43 -11.79
CA SER A 332 3.67 4.47 -12.87
C SER A 332 4.25 3.15 -12.36
N ASN A 333 3.95 2.06 -13.06
CA ASN A 333 4.47 0.72 -12.77
C ASN A 333 5.67 0.34 -13.65
N SER A 334 5.99 1.15 -14.66
CA SER A 334 7.14 0.94 -15.54
C SER A 334 7.58 2.25 -16.18
N TYR A 335 8.85 2.30 -16.61
CA TYR A 335 9.39 3.45 -17.32
C TYR A 335 8.60 3.75 -18.61
N LYS A 336 8.21 2.72 -19.37
CA LYS A 336 7.40 2.89 -20.58
C LYS A 336 6.09 3.61 -20.28
N ASN A 337 5.34 3.11 -19.29
CA ASN A 337 4.07 3.74 -18.88
C ASN A 337 4.26 5.14 -18.29
N PHE A 338 5.44 5.44 -17.74
CA PHE A 338 5.77 6.79 -17.29
C PHE A 338 5.94 7.72 -18.51
N ILE A 339 6.72 7.31 -19.51
CA ILE A 339 6.92 8.11 -20.72
C ILE A 339 5.63 8.31 -21.52
N ASP A 340 4.74 7.31 -21.57
CA ASP A 340 3.44 7.41 -22.27
C ASP A 340 2.48 8.43 -21.59
N LYS A 341 2.77 8.85 -20.36
CA LYS A 341 1.96 9.81 -19.58
C LYS A 341 2.45 11.27 -19.64
N ILE A 342 3.64 11.49 -20.19
CA ILE A 342 4.30 12.79 -20.29
C ILE A 342 4.49 13.21 -21.75
#